data_6187b3599e5fa49c3fa1f35e0fbed2d4
#
_entry.id   6187b3599e5fa49c3fa1f35e0fbed2d4
#
_cell.length_a   1.000
_cell.length_b   1.000
_cell.length_c   1.000
_cell.angle_alpha   90.00
_cell.angle_beta   90.00
_cell.angle_gamma   90.00
#
_symmetry.space_group_name_H-M   'P 1'
#
loop_
_entity.id
_entity.type
_entity.pdbx_description
1 polymer ?
#
loop_
_entity_poly.entity_id
_entity_poly.type
_entity_poly.pdbx_seq_one_letter_code
_entity_poly.pdbx_strand_id
1 'polypeptide(L)'
;MKSVRHAKILELIETYEIETQDELSQRLCEEGFNVTQATVSRDIREMKLTKIATEKGRQKYAVISSHDSEVTERLTRVFREAVIKMDYAQNMIVVKTLDGMGMAVAVALDNMQNPEILGTIAGDDTVFCVVRSHNQAAAIIENGSGLDNLPLIFFILTVGSKRFHN
;
A
#
# COMPACT_ATOMS: atom_id res chain seq x y z
N MET A 1 11.06 -17.54 -24.14
CA MET A 1 10.92 -18.35 -22.90
C MET A 1 10.82 -17.51 -21.63
N LYS A 2 11.67 -16.50 -21.40
CA LYS A 2 11.63 -15.67 -20.17
C LYS A 2 10.34 -14.86 -20.05
N SER A 3 9.91 -14.15 -21.08
CA SER A 3 8.68 -13.34 -21.09
C SER A 3 7.42 -14.16 -20.83
N VAL A 4 7.34 -15.36 -21.37
CA VAL A 4 6.21 -16.27 -21.14
C VAL A 4 6.18 -16.74 -19.69
N ARG A 5 7.34 -17.04 -19.10
CA ARG A 5 7.45 -17.40 -17.69
C ARG A 5 7.07 -16.24 -16.76
N HIS A 6 7.52 -15.01 -17.07
CA HIS A 6 7.15 -13.82 -16.31
C HIS A 6 5.63 -13.56 -16.36
N ALA A 7 4.99 -13.70 -17.53
CA ALA A 7 3.53 -13.59 -17.64
C ALA A 7 2.81 -14.65 -16.79
N LYS A 8 3.31 -15.90 -16.78
CA LYS A 8 2.73 -16.95 -15.93
C LYS A 8 2.96 -16.69 -14.43
N ILE A 9 4.10 -16.13 -14.04
CA ILE A 9 4.33 -15.71 -12.64
C ILE A 9 3.29 -14.69 -12.22
N LEU A 10 2.99 -13.67 -13.04
CA LEU A 10 1.95 -12.68 -12.75
C LEU A 10 0.59 -13.33 -12.55
N GLU A 11 0.18 -14.17 -13.49
CA GLU A 11 -1.08 -14.91 -13.42
C GLU A 11 -1.18 -15.75 -12.12
N LEU A 12 -0.11 -16.44 -11.75
CA LEU A 12 -0.08 -17.29 -10.55
C LEU A 12 -0.20 -16.47 -9.25
N ILE A 13 0.51 -15.33 -9.12
CA ILE A 13 0.45 -14.50 -7.93
C ILE A 13 -0.86 -13.69 -7.83
N GLU A 14 -1.55 -13.45 -8.95
CA GLU A 14 -2.91 -12.87 -8.96
C GLU A 14 -3.96 -13.91 -8.56
N THR A 15 -3.82 -15.15 -9.04
CA THR A 15 -4.80 -16.21 -8.80
C THR A 15 -4.65 -16.85 -7.42
N TYR A 16 -3.43 -16.96 -6.91
CA TYR A 16 -3.12 -17.67 -5.67
C TYR A 16 -2.38 -16.78 -4.66
N GLU A 17 -2.63 -17.01 -3.37
CA GLU A 17 -1.88 -16.37 -2.29
C GLU A 17 -0.53 -17.06 -2.06
N ILE A 18 0.42 -16.85 -2.97
CA ILE A 18 1.75 -17.47 -2.93
C ILE A 18 2.63 -16.77 -1.88
N GLU A 19 3.04 -17.52 -0.85
CA GLU A 19 3.77 -16.99 0.30
C GLU A 19 5.29 -17.20 0.18
N THR A 20 5.73 -18.25 -0.54
CA THR A 20 7.15 -18.63 -0.61
C THR A 20 7.66 -18.77 -2.04
N GLN A 21 9.00 -18.68 -2.21
CA GLN A 21 9.65 -18.94 -3.49
C GLN A 21 9.52 -20.40 -3.91
N ASP A 22 9.50 -21.31 -2.94
CA ASP A 22 9.38 -22.74 -3.20
C ASP A 22 7.98 -23.07 -3.73
N GLU A 23 6.94 -22.48 -3.16
CA GLU A 23 5.57 -22.61 -3.68
C GLU A 23 5.44 -22.06 -5.11
N LEU A 24 6.01 -20.88 -5.37
CA LEU A 24 6.01 -20.32 -6.73
C LEU A 24 6.76 -21.22 -7.71
N SER A 25 7.92 -21.78 -7.29
CA SER A 25 8.68 -22.72 -8.09
C SER A 25 7.90 -23.99 -8.41
N GLN A 26 7.24 -24.56 -7.41
CA GLN A 26 6.42 -25.77 -7.57
C GLN A 26 5.27 -25.51 -8.55
N ARG A 27 4.52 -24.43 -8.41
CA ARG A 27 3.40 -24.10 -9.30
C ARG A 27 3.87 -23.86 -10.75
N LEU A 28 5.02 -23.21 -10.93
CA LEU A 28 5.63 -23.05 -12.27
C LEU A 28 5.99 -24.40 -12.89
N CYS A 29 6.50 -25.35 -12.10
CA CYS A 29 6.80 -26.70 -12.59
C CYS A 29 5.52 -27.46 -12.97
N GLU A 30 4.43 -27.33 -12.20
CA GLU A 30 3.10 -27.89 -12.50
C GLU A 30 2.55 -27.34 -13.82
N GLU A 31 2.84 -26.08 -14.15
CA GLU A 31 2.49 -25.40 -15.41
C GLU A 31 3.48 -25.71 -16.57
N GLY A 32 4.38 -26.64 -16.36
CA GLY A 32 5.32 -27.13 -17.39
C GLY A 32 6.60 -26.30 -17.57
N PHE A 33 6.89 -25.35 -16.66
CA PHE A 33 8.14 -24.61 -16.68
C PHE A 33 9.23 -25.36 -15.90
N ASN A 34 10.31 -25.70 -16.57
CA ASN A 34 11.47 -26.27 -15.88
C ASN A 34 12.31 -25.13 -15.26
N VAL A 35 12.08 -24.86 -13.98
CA VAL A 35 12.72 -23.76 -13.23
C VAL A 35 13.46 -24.29 -12.00
N THR A 36 14.56 -23.61 -11.66
CA THR A 36 15.26 -23.82 -10.39
C THR A 36 14.92 -22.69 -9.43
N GLN A 37 15.12 -22.91 -8.13
CA GLN A 37 14.95 -21.87 -7.09
C GLN A 37 15.76 -20.59 -7.43
N ALA A 38 17.00 -20.77 -7.94
CA ALA A 38 17.83 -19.63 -8.35
C ALA A 38 17.21 -18.84 -9.51
N THR A 39 16.51 -19.52 -10.44
CA THR A 39 15.79 -18.88 -11.55
C THR A 39 14.61 -18.09 -11.01
N VAL A 40 13.80 -18.68 -10.15
CA VAL A 40 12.62 -18.02 -9.53
C VAL A 40 13.05 -16.83 -8.68
N SER A 41 14.11 -16.97 -7.87
CA SER A 41 14.68 -15.88 -7.07
C SER A 41 15.13 -14.69 -7.92
N ARG A 42 15.71 -14.97 -9.10
CA ARG A 42 16.13 -13.93 -10.05
C ARG A 42 14.93 -13.27 -10.72
N ASP A 43 13.93 -14.05 -11.14
CA ASP A 43 12.70 -13.53 -11.73
C ASP A 43 11.96 -12.62 -10.73
N ILE A 44 11.84 -13.02 -9.46
CA ILE A 44 11.24 -12.19 -8.39
C ILE A 44 11.93 -10.83 -8.30
N ARG A 45 13.26 -10.79 -8.31
CA ARG A 45 14.03 -9.53 -8.26
C ARG A 45 13.85 -8.69 -9.52
N GLU A 46 13.91 -9.30 -10.69
CA GLU A 46 13.78 -8.59 -11.97
C GLU A 46 12.37 -8.02 -12.16
N MET A 47 11.36 -8.75 -11.73
CA MET A 47 9.96 -8.33 -11.78
C MET A 47 9.56 -7.40 -10.61
N LYS A 48 10.52 -7.11 -9.69
CA LYS A 48 10.29 -6.31 -8.48
C LYS A 48 9.10 -6.80 -7.64
N LEU A 49 8.91 -8.12 -7.56
CA LEU A 49 7.88 -8.70 -6.73
C LEU A 49 8.21 -8.46 -5.26
N THR A 50 7.24 -8.01 -4.50
CA THR A 50 7.35 -7.79 -3.06
C THR A 50 6.35 -8.64 -2.30
N LYS A 51 6.54 -8.74 -0.98
CA LYS A 51 5.56 -9.41 -0.12
C LYS A 51 4.64 -8.37 0.51
N ILE A 52 3.35 -8.57 0.34
CA ILE A 52 2.29 -7.77 0.98
C ILE A 52 1.55 -8.62 2.01
N ALA A 53 1.07 -7.98 3.09
CA ALA A 53 0.28 -8.66 4.11
C ALA A 53 -1.11 -9.06 3.57
N THR A 54 -1.54 -10.28 3.87
CA THR A 54 -2.90 -10.76 3.59
C THR A 54 -3.82 -10.47 4.78
N GLU A 55 -5.14 -10.58 4.57
CA GLU A 55 -6.14 -10.41 5.65
C GLU A 55 -5.97 -11.39 6.81
N LYS A 56 -5.33 -12.53 6.55
CA LYS A 56 -5.06 -13.57 7.56
C LYS A 56 -3.74 -13.37 8.30
N GLY A 57 -3.08 -12.20 8.16
CA GLY A 57 -1.80 -11.88 8.78
C GLY A 57 -0.59 -12.58 8.15
N ARG A 58 -0.77 -13.30 7.03
CA ARG A 58 0.31 -13.91 6.24
C ARG A 58 0.83 -12.93 5.19
N GLN A 59 1.92 -13.25 4.53
CA GLN A 59 2.49 -12.44 3.47
C GLN A 59 2.43 -13.19 2.15
N LYS A 60 2.02 -12.52 1.07
CA LYS A 60 2.02 -13.08 -0.29
C LYS A 60 2.81 -12.21 -1.26
N TYR A 61 3.35 -12.82 -2.31
CA TYR A 61 3.96 -12.07 -3.42
C TYR A 61 2.92 -11.27 -4.19
N ALA A 62 3.27 -10.03 -4.53
CA ALA A 62 2.50 -9.15 -5.39
C ALA A 62 3.43 -8.30 -6.27
N VAL A 63 2.90 -7.83 -7.39
CA VAL A 63 3.56 -6.81 -8.22
C VAL A 63 3.25 -5.44 -7.61
N ILE A 64 4.30 -4.68 -7.28
CA ILE A 64 4.14 -3.23 -7.18
C ILE A 64 4.46 -2.70 -8.57
N SER A 65 3.47 -2.17 -9.28
CA SER A 65 3.73 -1.53 -10.56
C SER A 65 4.71 -0.36 -10.35
N SER A 66 5.64 -0.18 -11.27
CA SER A 66 6.61 0.94 -11.15
C SER A 66 5.90 2.29 -11.10
N HIS A 67 4.73 2.39 -11.73
CA HIS A 67 3.89 3.59 -11.70
C HIS A 67 3.27 3.80 -10.32
N ASP A 68 2.79 2.74 -9.67
CA ASP A 68 2.23 2.80 -8.31
C ASP A 68 3.31 3.09 -7.27
N SER A 69 4.54 2.58 -7.46
CA SER A 69 5.65 2.88 -6.56
C SER A 69 6.09 4.34 -6.64
N GLU A 70 6.19 4.93 -7.84
CA GLU A 70 6.54 6.34 -8.00
C GLU A 70 5.46 7.28 -7.46
N VAL A 71 4.19 6.97 -7.73
CA VAL A 71 3.07 7.74 -7.16
C VAL A 71 3.08 7.64 -5.64
N THR A 72 3.22 6.43 -5.11
CA THR A 72 3.31 6.18 -3.66
C THR A 72 4.48 6.93 -3.02
N GLU A 73 5.67 6.92 -3.61
CA GLU A 73 6.82 7.66 -3.11
C GLU A 73 6.59 9.17 -3.11
N ARG A 74 5.95 9.70 -4.16
CA ARG A 74 5.60 11.14 -4.24
C ARG A 74 4.58 11.51 -3.16
N LEU A 75 3.54 10.71 -2.97
CA LEU A 75 2.53 10.93 -1.94
C LEU A 75 3.14 10.86 -0.54
N THR A 76 3.99 9.87 -0.30
CA THR A 76 4.75 9.73 0.95
C THR A 76 5.61 10.95 1.24
N ARG A 77 6.27 11.49 0.21
CA ARG A 77 7.10 12.70 0.34
C ARG A 77 6.26 13.91 0.70
N VAL A 78 5.13 14.13 0.00
CA VAL A 78 4.19 15.22 0.31
C VAL A 78 3.75 15.17 1.77
N PHE A 79 3.37 13.99 2.25
CA PHE A 79 2.97 13.80 3.64
C PHE A 79 4.09 14.15 4.61
N ARG A 80 5.27 13.60 4.42
CA ARG A 80 6.42 13.80 5.30
C ARG A 80 6.86 15.27 5.38
N GLU A 81 6.83 15.97 4.25
CA GLU A 81 7.29 17.35 4.16
C GLU A 81 6.23 18.36 4.59
N ALA A 82 4.96 18.06 4.42
CA ALA A 82 3.87 19.00 4.62
C ALA A 82 3.11 18.85 5.94
N VAL A 83 2.99 17.64 6.49
CA VAL A 83 2.20 17.40 7.70
C VAL A 83 2.97 17.78 8.95
N ILE A 84 2.40 18.66 9.75
CA ILE A 84 2.99 19.15 11.03
C ILE A 84 2.45 18.34 12.20
N LYS A 85 1.14 18.12 12.23
CA LYS A 85 0.46 17.48 13.35
C LYS A 85 -0.83 16.80 12.88
N MET A 86 -1.16 15.71 13.52
CA MET A 86 -2.46 15.05 13.38
C MET A 86 -3.11 14.86 14.73
N ASP A 87 -4.44 14.97 14.76
CA ASP A 87 -5.27 14.76 15.93
C ASP A 87 -6.63 14.23 15.47
N TYR A 88 -7.46 13.73 16.39
CA TYR A 88 -8.81 13.28 16.04
C TYR A 88 -9.83 13.58 17.12
N ALA A 89 -11.06 13.75 16.69
CA ALA A 89 -12.22 13.84 17.55
C ALA A 89 -13.34 12.97 16.99
N GLN A 90 -13.78 11.99 17.78
CA GLN A 90 -14.77 11.01 17.33
C GLN A 90 -14.33 10.28 16.04
N ASN A 91 -15.01 10.45 14.95
CA ASN A 91 -14.73 9.88 13.65
C ASN A 91 -14.13 10.90 12.64
N MET A 92 -13.61 12.01 13.14
CA MET A 92 -12.99 13.05 12.34
C MET A 92 -11.51 13.15 12.68
N ILE A 93 -10.65 13.05 11.69
CA ILE A 93 -9.22 13.28 11.79
C ILE A 93 -8.92 14.68 11.27
N VAL A 94 -8.09 15.40 12.01
CA VAL A 94 -7.62 16.75 11.67
C VAL A 94 -6.14 16.67 11.37
N VAL A 95 -5.74 16.98 10.15
CA VAL A 95 -4.35 17.04 9.71
C VAL A 95 -3.93 18.48 9.56
N LYS A 96 -2.97 18.95 10.36
CA LYS A 96 -2.34 20.25 10.21
C LYS A 96 -1.15 20.15 9.29
N THR A 97 -1.06 21.07 8.34
CA THR A 97 0.00 21.12 7.33
C THR A 97 0.73 22.46 7.38
N LEU A 98 1.82 22.56 6.66
CA LEU A 98 2.41 23.84 6.30
C LEU A 98 1.39 24.69 5.53
N ASP A 99 1.52 26.02 5.62
CA ASP A 99 0.67 26.97 4.93
C ASP A 99 0.65 26.69 3.41
N GLY A 100 -0.54 26.68 2.82
CA GLY A 100 -0.73 26.38 1.39
C GLY A 100 -0.63 24.88 1.02
N MET A 101 -0.31 23.99 1.95
CA MET A 101 -0.12 22.56 1.65
C MET A 101 -1.36 21.69 1.90
N GLY A 102 -2.43 22.23 2.45
CA GLY A 102 -3.63 21.47 2.77
C GLY A 102 -4.20 20.72 1.58
N MET A 103 -4.35 21.37 0.43
CA MET A 103 -4.87 20.76 -0.80
C MET A 103 -3.95 19.63 -1.31
N ALA A 104 -2.63 19.81 -1.24
CA ALA A 104 -1.67 18.79 -1.68
C ALA A 104 -1.75 17.52 -0.81
N VAL A 105 -1.91 17.70 0.50
CA VAL A 105 -2.09 16.59 1.46
C VAL A 105 -3.43 15.90 1.26
N ALA A 106 -4.53 16.64 1.02
CA ALA A 106 -5.83 16.03 0.74
C ALA A 106 -5.81 15.19 -0.55
N VAL A 107 -5.22 15.71 -1.63
CA VAL A 107 -5.02 14.95 -2.88
C VAL A 107 -4.18 13.70 -2.63
N ALA A 108 -3.16 13.77 -1.77
CA ALA A 108 -2.37 12.60 -1.42
C ALA A 108 -3.22 11.55 -0.67
N LEU A 109 -4.05 11.98 0.31
CA LEU A 109 -4.98 11.11 1.04
C LEU A 109 -5.98 10.41 0.12
N ASP A 110 -6.61 11.16 -0.77
CA ASP A 110 -7.61 10.63 -1.71
C ASP A 110 -7.00 9.62 -2.69
N ASN A 111 -5.78 9.88 -3.17
CA ASN A 111 -5.08 8.94 -4.06
C ASN A 111 -4.60 7.67 -3.37
N MET A 112 -4.47 7.65 -2.04
CA MET A 112 -4.15 6.44 -1.28
C MET A 112 -5.32 5.44 -1.23
N GLN A 113 -6.52 5.85 -1.65
CA GLN A 113 -7.72 5.02 -1.76
C GLN A 113 -8.01 4.18 -0.49
N ASN A 114 -7.75 4.74 0.69
CA ASN A 114 -8.02 4.05 1.94
C ASN A 114 -9.53 3.85 2.15
N PRO A 115 -10.04 2.62 2.21
CA PRO A 115 -11.47 2.35 2.36
C PRO A 115 -12.05 2.83 3.70
N GLU A 116 -11.20 3.11 4.69
CA GLU A 116 -11.60 3.62 6.00
C GLU A 116 -11.88 5.12 5.95
N ILE A 117 -11.30 5.86 4.99
CA ILE A 117 -11.55 7.29 4.79
C ILE A 117 -12.76 7.45 3.88
N LEU A 118 -13.81 8.06 4.38
CA LEU A 118 -15.03 8.34 3.63
C LEU A 118 -14.88 9.53 2.70
N GLY A 119 -14.02 10.47 3.03
CA GLY A 119 -13.72 11.66 2.25
C GLY A 119 -12.88 12.65 3.03
N THR A 120 -12.32 13.62 2.30
CA THR A 120 -11.48 14.69 2.81
C THR A 120 -11.99 16.06 2.38
N ILE A 121 -11.73 17.08 3.21
CA ILE A 121 -11.92 18.49 2.88
C ILE A 121 -10.68 19.24 3.30
N ALA A 122 -10.09 20.02 2.40
CA ALA A 122 -8.91 20.81 2.65
C ALA A 122 -9.19 22.30 2.76
N GLY A 123 -8.61 22.92 3.79
CA GLY A 123 -8.35 24.36 3.84
C GLY A 123 -6.93 24.67 3.40
N ASP A 124 -6.44 25.85 3.72
CA ASP A 124 -5.10 26.28 3.35
C ASP A 124 -4.00 25.47 4.09
N ASP A 125 -4.12 25.31 5.40
CA ASP A 125 -3.18 24.66 6.31
C ASP A 125 -3.78 23.48 7.09
N THR A 126 -5.01 23.07 6.77
CA THR A 126 -5.73 22.07 7.54
C THR A 126 -6.56 21.19 6.63
N VAL A 127 -6.50 19.87 6.87
CA VAL A 127 -7.35 18.88 6.19
C VAL A 127 -8.21 18.17 7.23
N PHE A 128 -9.52 18.07 6.97
CA PHE A 128 -10.43 17.21 7.69
C PHE A 128 -10.66 15.92 6.92
N CYS A 129 -10.48 14.79 7.59
CA CYS A 129 -10.79 13.47 7.05
C CYS A 129 -11.91 12.86 7.89
N VAL A 130 -12.93 12.34 7.24
CA VAL A 130 -14.01 11.61 7.92
C VAL A 130 -13.77 10.12 7.74
N VAL A 131 -13.79 9.37 8.83
CA VAL A 131 -13.69 7.91 8.86
C VAL A 131 -14.98 7.30 9.43
N ARG A 132 -15.14 5.96 9.33
CA ARG A 132 -16.41 5.31 9.69
C ARG A 132 -16.70 5.29 11.19
N SER A 133 -15.66 5.29 12.04
CA SER A 133 -15.83 5.19 13.49
C SER A 133 -14.69 5.84 14.27
N HIS A 134 -14.96 6.13 15.56
CA HIS A 134 -13.95 6.56 16.51
C HIS A 134 -12.75 5.59 16.60
N ASN A 135 -13.01 4.29 16.66
CA ASN A 135 -11.94 3.29 16.75
C ASN A 135 -11.02 3.31 15.53
N GLN A 136 -11.56 3.59 14.35
CA GLN A 136 -10.75 3.72 13.13
C GLN A 136 -9.92 5.01 13.16
N ALA A 137 -10.49 6.13 13.63
CA ALA A 137 -9.73 7.37 13.80
C ALA A 137 -8.57 7.18 14.78
N ALA A 138 -8.82 6.56 15.93
CA ALA A 138 -7.80 6.24 16.92
C ALA A 138 -6.71 5.35 16.33
N ALA A 139 -7.07 4.25 15.65
CA ALA A 139 -6.12 3.32 15.05
C ALA A 139 -5.24 3.99 13.97
N ILE A 140 -5.80 4.87 13.15
CA ILE A 140 -5.05 5.63 12.15
C ILE A 140 -4.03 6.55 12.82
N ILE A 141 -4.42 7.26 13.88
CA ILE A 141 -3.53 8.19 14.58
C ILE A 141 -2.47 7.44 15.39
N GLU A 142 -2.83 6.40 16.13
CA GLU A 142 -1.88 5.61 16.94
C GLU A 142 -0.81 4.95 16.07
N ASN A 143 -1.19 4.41 14.93
CA ASN A 143 -0.25 3.84 13.96
C ASN A 143 0.56 4.91 13.21
N GLY A 144 0.13 6.18 13.25
CA GLY A 144 0.78 7.32 12.57
C GLY A 144 1.60 8.22 13.48
N SER A 145 1.55 8.04 14.80
CA SER A 145 2.16 8.97 15.78
C SER A 145 3.67 8.77 16.01
N GLY A 146 4.34 7.89 15.27
CA GLY A 146 5.81 7.82 15.26
C GLY A 146 6.43 9.06 14.61
N LEU A 147 7.54 9.55 15.18
CA LEU A 147 8.29 10.76 14.75
C LEU A 147 8.66 10.82 13.25
N ASP A 148 8.45 9.74 12.50
CA ASP A 148 8.78 9.66 11.08
C ASP A 148 7.57 9.64 10.14
N ASN A 149 6.31 9.78 10.60
CA ASN A 149 5.07 9.70 9.78
C ASN A 149 4.99 8.47 8.84
N LEU A 150 5.98 7.58 8.86
CA LEU A 150 6.07 6.36 8.07
C LEU A 150 4.96 5.35 8.39
N PRO A 151 4.60 5.10 9.68
CA PRO A 151 3.58 4.12 10.01
C PRO A 151 2.20 4.46 9.46
N LEU A 152 1.80 5.74 9.44
CA LEU A 152 0.52 6.18 8.88
C LEU A 152 0.45 5.90 7.38
N ILE A 153 1.51 6.25 6.66
CA ILE A 153 1.61 6.01 5.21
C ILE A 153 1.61 4.50 4.94
N PHE A 154 2.33 3.72 5.75
CA PHE A 154 2.37 2.26 5.65
C PHE A 154 1.01 1.64 5.99
N PHE A 155 0.31 2.11 7.03
CA PHE A 155 -1.03 1.68 7.39
C PHE A 155 -2.05 2.03 6.31
N ILE A 156 -2.02 3.25 5.78
CA ILE A 156 -2.90 3.70 4.70
C ILE A 156 -2.67 2.89 3.43
N LEU A 157 -1.41 2.58 3.09
CA LEU A 157 -1.06 1.80 1.90
C LEU A 157 -1.39 0.30 2.03
N THR A 158 -1.25 -0.29 3.22
CA THR A 158 -1.52 -1.71 3.44
C THR A 158 -3.02 -2.02 3.57
N VAL A 159 -3.81 -1.10 4.11
CA VAL A 159 -5.27 -1.27 4.22
C VAL A 159 -5.95 -0.97 2.89
N GLY A 160 -5.42 -0.03 2.09
CA GLY A 160 -5.96 0.31 0.75
C GLY A 160 -5.82 -0.81 -0.28
N SER A 161 -4.81 -1.68 -0.13
CA SER A 161 -4.59 -2.82 -1.04
C SER A 161 -5.62 -3.96 -0.92
N LYS A 162 -6.61 -3.85 -0.02
CA LYS A 162 -7.56 -4.92 0.29
C LYS A 162 -8.84 -4.97 -0.56
N ARG A 163 -9.02 -4.10 -1.57
CA ARG A 163 -10.27 -4.05 -2.34
C ARG A 163 -10.06 -3.93 -3.84
N PHE A 164 -9.67 -5.01 -4.47
CA PHE A 164 -10.04 -5.29 -5.85
C PHE A 164 -10.33 -6.78 -5.97
N HIS A 165 -11.52 -7.22 -5.50
CA HIS A 165 -12.29 -8.36 -6.03
C HIS A 165 -13.69 -8.29 -5.44
N ASN A 166 -14.58 -7.71 -6.20
CA ASN A 166 -15.97 -8.14 -6.34
C ASN A 166 -16.32 -8.05 -7.81
#